data_c46ca708a2f61b1f36dcbb5606a1f6a7
#
_entry.id   c46ca708a2f61b1f36dcbb5606a1f6a7
#
_cell.length_a   1.000
_cell.length_b   1.000
_cell.length_c   1.000
_cell.angle_alpha   90.00
_cell.angle_beta   90.00
_cell.angle_gamma   90.00
#
_symmetry.space_group_name_H-M   'P 1'
#
loop_
_entity.id
_entity.type
_entity.pdbx_description
1 polymer ?
#
loop_
_entity_poly.entity_id
_entity_poly.type
_entity_poly.pdbx_seq_one_letter_code
_entity_poly.pdbx_strand_id
1 'polypeptide(L)'
;MKKVLLITALLISTLAASAQKNNTQSYIDKFKDDAIRIMNETGVPASIVLGVAMHESACGNSAIAQHLNNQFGVKGGGTSVYYKRNKKVKSSYKQYDSIEDSFDDFARIISNRKQFNGLSCQLTQFDYVGWARGIQKSGYASSKKWAAQVLGLIEKYKLYNFDQPQQTAPPVITPVDQSLQKPQMANNQ
;
A
#
# COMPACT_ATOMS: atom_id res chain seq x y z
N MET A 1 65.87 9.00 22.11
CA MET A 1 64.97 8.52 21.01
C MET A 1 63.56 8.44 21.57
N LYS A 2 62.70 9.40 21.20
CA LYS A 2 61.34 9.54 21.71
C LYS A 2 60.40 8.70 20.83
N LYS A 3 59.74 7.68 21.41
CA LYS A 3 58.74 6.89 20.75
C LYS A 3 57.43 7.69 20.71
N VAL A 4 57.00 8.08 19.51
CA VAL A 4 55.71 8.71 19.29
C VAL A 4 54.68 7.58 19.20
N LEU A 5 53.77 7.45 20.16
CA LEU A 5 52.60 6.57 20.10
C LEU A 5 51.51 7.28 19.32
N LEU A 6 51.27 6.84 18.09
CA LEU A 6 50.09 7.22 17.30
C LEU A 6 48.89 6.44 17.81
N ILE A 7 48.04 7.11 18.61
CA ILE A 7 46.73 6.58 18.98
C ILE A 7 45.75 6.96 17.86
N THR A 8 45.48 6.03 16.97
CA THR A 8 44.36 6.13 16.01
C THR A 8 43.05 5.88 16.78
N ALA A 9 42.38 6.96 17.16
CA ALA A 9 41.02 6.88 17.65
C ALA A 9 40.07 6.48 16.48
N LEU A 10 39.69 5.21 16.48
CA LEU A 10 38.64 4.69 15.59
C LEU A 10 37.32 5.22 16.11
N LEU A 11 36.80 6.29 15.50
CA LEU A 11 35.45 6.79 15.70
C LEU A 11 34.47 5.78 15.08
N ILE A 12 34.02 4.83 15.87
CA ILE A 12 32.86 4.00 15.56
C ILE A 12 31.65 4.88 15.74
N SER A 13 31.23 5.56 14.67
CA SER A 13 29.92 6.17 14.59
C SER A 13 28.87 5.05 14.53
N THR A 14 28.34 4.67 15.69
CA THR A 14 27.12 3.87 15.79
C THR A 14 25.99 4.72 15.22
N LEU A 15 25.66 4.51 13.93
CA LEU A 15 24.38 4.95 13.40
C LEU A 15 23.30 4.20 14.20
N ALA A 16 22.80 4.86 15.24
CA ALA A 16 21.54 4.47 15.83
C ALA A 16 20.48 4.74 14.74
N ALA A 17 20.10 3.72 13.98
CA ALA A 17 18.94 3.74 13.14
C ALA A 17 17.73 3.90 14.07
N SER A 18 17.42 5.12 14.47
CA SER A 18 16.14 5.45 15.05
C SER A 18 15.12 5.11 13.95
N ALA A 19 14.27 4.12 14.22
CA ALA A 19 13.16 3.79 13.34
C ALA A 19 12.37 5.09 13.10
N GLN A 20 12.62 5.73 11.96
CA GLN A 20 11.98 6.98 11.63
C GLN A 20 10.49 6.69 11.50
N LYS A 21 9.70 7.33 12.36
CA LYS A 21 8.26 7.18 12.34
C LYS A 21 7.75 7.65 10.99
N ASN A 22 7.06 6.79 10.25
CA ASN A 22 6.47 7.14 8.99
C ASN A 22 5.54 8.34 9.20
N ASN A 23 5.71 9.40 8.41
CA ASN A 23 4.69 10.43 8.32
C ASN A 23 3.58 9.95 7.38
N THR A 24 2.41 10.55 7.49
CA THR A 24 1.24 10.10 6.74
C THR A 24 1.44 10.26 5.22
N GLN A 25 2.08 11.35 4.80
CA GLN A 25 2.30 11.59 3.37
C GLN A 25 3.28 10.57 2.78
N SER A 26 4.39 10.28 3.47
CA SER A 26 5.34 9.27 2.99
C SER A 26 4.72 7.87 2.91
N TYR A 27 3.76 7.56 3.80
CA TYR A 27 3.01 6.31 3.73
C TYR A 27 2.13 6.25 2.49
N ILE A 28 1.38 7.33 2.20
CA ILE A 28 0.53 7.44 1.01
C ILE A 28 1.40 7.31 -0.25
N ASP A 29 2.47 8.09 -0.35
CA ASP A 29 3.35 8.09 -1.52
C ASP A 29 3.96 6.72 -1.80
N LYS A 30 4.26 5.96 -0.74
CA LYS A 30 4.82 4.61 -0.84
C LYS A 30 3.82 3.59 -1.37
N PHE A 31 2.54 3.65 -0.95
CA PHE A 31 1.57 2.58 -1.19
C PHE A 31 0.42 2.96 -2.15
N LYS A 32 0.40 4.18 -2.69
CA LYS A 32 -0.64 4.61 -3.62
C LYS A 32 -0.71 3.73 -4.88
N ASP A 33 0.44 3.32 -5.40
CA ASP A 33 0.50 2.54 -6.63
C ASP A 33 0.00 1.10 -6.41
N ASP A 34 0.29 0.51 -5.24
CA ASP A 34 -0.30 -0.78 -4.84
C ASP A 34 -1.82 -0.69 -4.69
N ALA A 35 -2.32 0.40 -4.09
CA ALA A 35 -3.75 0.60 -3.94
C ALA A 35 -4.45 0.79 -5.29
N ILE A 36 -3.85 1.53 -6.23
CA ILE A 36 -4.36 1.71 -7.59
C ILE A 36 -4.34 0.38 -8.34
N ARG A 37 -3.27 -0.40 -8.24
CA ARG A 37 -3.20 -1.74 -8.82
C ARG A 37 -4.35 -2.62 -8.32
N ILE A 38 -4.54 -2.69 -7.01
CA ILE A 38 -5.63 -3.46 -6.38
C ILE A 38 -7.00 -2.98 -6.88
N MET A 39 -7.21 -1.67 -6.99
CA MET A 39 -8.45 -1.12 -7.54
C MET A 39 -8.70 -1.61 -8.96
N ASN A 40 -7.70 -1.57 -9.83
CA ASN A 40 -7.81 -2.02 -11.21
C ASN A 40 -8.09 -3.53 -11.31
N GLU A 41 -7.56 -4.33 -10.39
CA GLU A 41 -7.73 -5.79 -10.36
C GLU A 41 -9.07 -6.23 -9.75
N THR A 42 -9.60 -5.47 -8.78
CA THR A 42 -10.70 -5.92 -7.92
C THR A 42 -11.94 -5.04 -7.94
N GLY A 43 -11.82 -3.80 -8.42
CA GLY A 43 -12.87 -2.79 -8.34
C GLY A 43 -13.02 -2.14 -6.97
N VAL A 44 -12.22 -2.53 -5.96
CA VAL A 44 -12.19 -1.88 -4.64
C VAL A 44 -11.48 -0.52 -4.77
N PRO A 45 -12.10 0.62 -4.40
CA PRO A 45 -11.47 1.93 -4.56
C PRO A 45 -10.07 1.99 -3.93
N ALA A 46 -9.11 2.62 -4.63
CA ALA A 46 -7.75 2.83 -4.11
C ALA A 46 -7.78 3.63 -2.79
N SER A 47 -8.69 4.60 -2.68
CA SER A 47 -8.93 5.36 -1.46
C SER A 47 -9.36 4.49 -0.28
N ILE A 48 -10.15 3.45 -0.51
CA ILE A 48 -10.55 2.47 0.51
C ILE A 48 -9.34 1.64 0.92
N VAL A 49 -8.58 1.11 -0.03
CA VAL A 49 -7.38 0.33 0.29
C VAL A 49 -6.41 1.14 1.15
N LEU A 50 -6.07 2.35 0.73
CA LEU A 50 -5.19 3.26 1.50
C LEU A 50 -5.79 3.66 2.84
N GLY A 51 -7.04 4.11 2.85
CA GLY A 51 -7.72 4.59 4.06
C GLY A 51 -7.80 3.52 5.14
N VAL A 52 -8.11 2.28 4.77
CA VAL A 52 -8.14 1.14 5.70
C VAL A 52 -6.73 0.81 6.19
N ALA A 53 -5.73 0.70 5.29
CA ALA A 53 -4.35 0.43 5.67
C ALA A 53 -3.81 1.49 6.64
N MET A 54 -4.04 2.77 6.36
CA MET A 54 -3.65 3.89 7.24
C MET A 54 -4.31 3.80 8.61
N HIS A 55 -5.61 3.48 8.66
CA HIS A 55 -6.36 3.35 9.89
C HIS A 55 -5.87 2.19 10.75
N GLU A 56 -5.75 0.99 10.18
CA GLU A 56 -5.42 -0.24 10.91
C GLU A 56 -3.94 -0.29 11.33
N SER A 57 -3.05 0.28 10.53
CA SER A 57 -1.61 0.25 10.79
C SER A 57 -1.06 1.48 11.52
N ALA A 58 -1.88 2.51 11.74
CA ALA A 58 -1.41 3.84 12.14
C ALA A 58 -0.34 4.37 11.16
N CYS A 59 -0.64 4.32 9.86
CA CYS A 59 0.29 4.63 8.77
C CYS A 59 1.60 3.81 8.86
N GLY A 60 1.50 2.52 9.13
CA GLY A 60 2.64 1.61 9.25
C GLY A 60 3.42 1.74 10.57
N ASN A 61 2.94 2.54 11.53
CA ASN A 61 3.63 2.78 12.80
C ASN A 61 3.19 1.83 13.93
N SER A 62 2.16 1.01 13.72
CA SER A 62 1.73 0.03 14.71
C SER A 62 2.77 -1.11 14.85
N ALA A 63 2.84 -1.73 16.03
CA ALA A 63 3.77 -2.84 16.24
C ALA A 63 3.47 -4.03 15.30
N ILE A 64 2.21 -4.26 14.96
CA ILE A 64 1.78 -5.32 14.06
C ILE A 64 2.26 -5.03 12.62
N ALA A 65 2.10 -3.78 12.17
CA ALA A 65 2.60 -3.37 10.86
C ALA A 65 4.12 -3.48 10.75
N GLN A 66 4.85 -3.07 11.79
CA GLN A 66 6.33 -3.04 11.77
C GLN A 66 6.98 -4.42 11.92
N HIS A 67 6.39 -5.30 12.72
CA HIS A 67 7.02 -6.59 13.04
C HIS A 67 6.44 -7.76 12.26
N LEU A 68 5.22 -7.64 11.75
CA LEU A 68 4.52 -8.71 11.04
C LEU A 68 4.16 -8.34 9.60
N ASN A 69 4.59 -7.18 9.09
CA ASN A 69 4.21 -6.63 7.78
C ASN A 69 2.69 -6.52 7.55
N ASN A 70 1.89 -6.52 8.61
CA ASN A 70 0.44 -6.62 8.56
C ASN A 70 -0.19 -5.23 8.67
N GLN A 71 -0.59 -4.68 7.54
CA GLN A 71 -1.12 -3.31 7.43
C GLN A 71 -2.64 -3.24 7.71
N PHE A 72 -3.34 -4.36 7.72
CA PHE A 72 -4.80 -4.41 7.80
C PHE A 72 -5.32 -5.09 9.08
N GLY A 73 -4.44 -5.45 10.00
CA GLY A 73 -4.83 -6.12 11.23
C GLY A 73 -5.48 -7.49 11.01
N VAL A 74 -5.13 -8.19 9.94
CA VAL A 74 -5.69 -9.50 9.62
C VAL A 74 -5.23 -10.53 10.65
N LYS A 75 -6.18 -11.29 11.20
CA LYS A 75 -5.93 -12.40 12.15
C LYS A 75 -5.93 -13.74 11.43
N GLY A 76 -5.22 -14.72 12.01
CA GLY A 76 -5.16 -16.10 11.50
C GLY A 76 -3.72 -16.49 11.11
N GLY A 77 -3.59 -17.68 10.49
CA GLY A 77 -2.27 -18.22 10.11
C GLY A 77 -1.47 -18.82 11.27
N GLY A 78 -2.09 -19.03 12.44
CA GLY A 78 -1.42 -19.54 13.62
C GLY A 78 -0.99 -18.47 14.61
N THR A 79 0.03 -18.78 15.43
CA THR A 79 0.61 -17.84 16.39
C THR A 79 1.88 -17.23 15.81
N SER A 80 1.86 -15.95 15.53
CA SER A 80 3.06 -15.18 15.20
C SER A 80 3.80 -14.75 16.46
N VAL A 81 5.10 -14.51 16.34
CA VAL A 81 5.95 -14.09 17.45
C VAL A 81 6.82 -12.93 17.00
N TYR A 82 6.83 -11.86 17.80
CA TYR A 82 7.76 -10.76 17.60
C TYR A 82 8.27 -10.21 18.92
N TYR A 83 9.29 -9.36 18.89
CA TYR A 83 9.85 -8.74 20.09
C TYR A 83 9.53 -7.25 20.13
N LYS A 84 9.01 -6.78 21.27
CA LYS A 84 8.76 -5.36 21.53
C LYS A 84 9.46 -4.97 22.83
N ARG A 85 10.38 -4.00 22.76
CA ARG A 85 11.19 -3.59 23.90
C ARG A 85 11.81 -4.79 24.65
N ASN A 86 12.43 -5.69 23.90
CA ASN A 86 13.07 -6.94 24.39
C ASN A 86 12.11 -7.96 25.04
N LYS A 87 10.80 -7.76 24.96
CA LYS A 87 9.81 -8.71 25.43
C LYS A 87 9.24 -9.49 24.28
N LYS A 88 9.22 -10.83 24.41
CA LYS A 88 8.58 -11.74 23.45
C LYS A 88 7.07 -11.57 23.51
N VAL A 89 6.45 -11.27 22.38
CA VAL A 89 4.99 -11.11 22.22
C VAL A 89 4.48 -12.22 21.31
N LYS A 90 3.50 -12.99 21.81
CA LYS A 90 2.71 -13.90 20.99
C LYS A 90 1.49 -13.18 20.46
N SER A 91 1.15 -13.39 19.21
CA SER A 91 0.08 -12.68 18.53
C SER A 91 -0.75 -13.61 17.65
N SER A 92 -2.06 -13.37 17.58
CA SER A 92 -2.98 -14.02 16.64
C SER A 92 -3.08 -13.30 15.28
N TYR A 93 -2.35 -12.21 15.11
CA TYR A 93 -2.29 -11.52 13.83
C TYR A 93 -1.43 -12.27 12.84
N LYS A 94 -1.88 -12.32 11.59
CA LYS A 94 -1.14 -12.96 10.50
C LYS A 94 0.19 -12.23 10.27
N GLN A 95 1.25 -12.99 10.07
CA GLN A 95 2.54 -12.48 9.62
C GLN A 95 2.64 -12.66 8.11
N TYR A 96 3.20 -11.67 7.43
CA TYR A 96 3.45 -11.69 5.99
C TYR A 96 4.94 -11.58 5.71
N ASP A 97 5.38 -12.11 4.58
CA ASP A 97 6.77 -12.03 4.15
C ASP A 97 7.13 -10.61 3.69
N SER A 98 6.17 -9.93 3.05
CA SER A 98 6.28 -8.52 2.64
C SER A 98 5.07 -7.70 3.09
N ILE A 99 5.16 -6.37 2.99
CA ILE A 99 4.03 -5.48 3.22
C ILE A 99 3.00 -5.64 2.09
N GLU A 100 3.48 -5.79 0.87
CA GLU A 100 2.70 -5.98 -0.35
C GLU A 100 1.80 -7.22 -0.23
N ASP A 101 2.29 -8.33 0.35
CA ASP A 101 1.48 -9.53 0.62
C ASP A 101 0.28 -9.24 1.53
N SER A 102 0.41 -8.29 2.46
CA SER A 102 -0.71 -7.90 3.31
C SER A 102 -1.76 -7.07 2.55
N PHE A 103 -1.34 -6.29 1.56
CA PHE A 103 -2.24 -5.57 0.67
C PHE A 103 -3.00 -6.55 -0.25
N ASP A 104 -2.31 -7.51 -0.83
CA ASP A 104 -2.91 -8.54 -1.68
C ASP A 104 -3.88 -9.44 -0.89
N ASP A 105 -3.54 -9.79 0.34
CA ASP A 105 -4.46 -10.56 1.19
C ASP A 105 -5.71 -9.77 1.57
N PHE A 106 -5.58 -8.46 1.84
CA PHE A 106 -6.75 -7.59 2.05
C PHE A 106 -7.65 -7.55 0.81
N ALA A 107 -7.07 -7.33 -0.37
CA ALA A 107 -7.80 -7.36 -1.64
C ALA A 107 -8.57 -8.68 -1.81
N ARG A 108 -7.91 -9.81 -1.58
CA ARG A 108 -8.50 -11.14 -1.64
C ARG A 108 -9.61 -11.33 -0.61
N ILE A 109 -9.45 -10.80 0.61
CA ILE A 109 -10.48 -10.85 1.66
C ILE A 109 -11.74 -10.13 1.21
N ILE A 110 -11.60 -8.89 0.71
CA ILE A 110 -12.75 -8.06 0.32
C ILE A 110 -13.43 -8.62 -0.94
N SER A 111 -12.67 -9.18 -1.88
CA SER A 111 -13.22 -9.69 -3.14
C SER A 111 -13.86 -11.07 -3.02
N ASN A 112 -13.32 -11.96 -2.16
CA ASN A 112 -13.69 -13.38 -2.19
C ASN A 112 -14.50 -13.87 -1.00
N ARG A 113 -14.51 -13.16 0.14
CA ARG A 113 -15.31 -13.62 1.28
C ARG A 113 -16.78 -13.31 1.07
N LYS A 114 -17.63 -14.32 1.30
CA LYS A 114 -19.10 -14.23 1.13
C LYS A 114 -19.71 -12.96 1.74
N GLN A 115 -19.22 -12.51 2.88
CA GLN A 115 -19.76 -11.35 3.58
C GLN A 115 -19.53 -10.02 2.84
N PHE A 116 -18.57 -9.96 1.89
CA PHE A 116 -18.26 -8.78 1.09
C PHE A 116 -18.67 -8.94 -0.38
N ASN A 117 -19.07 -10.13 -0.80
CA ASN A 117 -19.26 -10.55 -2.21
C ASN A 117 -20.27 -9.69 -2.99
N GLY A 118 -21.17 -9.00 -2.29
CA GLY A 118 -22.17 -8.15 -2.95
C GLY A 118 -21.70 -6.72 -3.18
N LEU A 119 -20.57 -6.31 -2.61
CA LEU A 119 -20.16 -4.90 -2.65
C LEU A 119 -19.72 -4.49 -4.05
N SER A 120 -18.87 -5.29 -4.70
CA SER A 120 -18.38 -5.01 -6.05
C SER A 120 -19.48 -5.08 -7.14
N CYS A 121 -20.57 -5.81 -6.89
CA CYS A 121 -21.72 -5.85 -7.78
C CYS A 121 -22.66 -4.66 -7.62
N GLN A 122 -22.65 -4.01 -6.44
CA GLN A 122 -23.59 -2.94 -6.09
C GLN A 122 -22.95 -1.55 -6.13
N LEU A 123 -21.63 -1.47 -5.98
CA LEU A 123 -20.91 -0.22 -5.83
C LEU A 123 -19.87 -0.07 -6.94
N THR A 124 -19.71 1.17 -7.41
CA THR A 124 -18.62 1.50 -8.34
C THR A 124 -17.34 1.83 -7.57
N GLN A 125 -16.21 1.83 -8.27
CA GLN A 125 -14.93 2.26 -7.69
C GLN A 125 -14.92 3.73 -7.24
N PHE A 126 -15.92 4.53 -7.61
CA PHE A 126 -16.03 5.93 -7.20
C PHE A 126 -16.87 6.14 -5.94
N ASP A 127 -17.59 5.12 -5.47
CA ASP A 127 -18.43 5.19 -4.29
C ASP A 127 -17.69 4.72 -3.03
N TYR A 128 -16.59 5.38 -2.68
CA TYR A 128 -15.82 5.03 -1.48
C TYR A 128 -16.64 5.15 -0.19
N VAL A 129 -17.69 5.99 -0.17
CA VAL A 129 -18.59 6.11 0.99
C VAL A 129 -19.43 4.86 1.16
N GLY A 130 -20.02 4.37 0.08
CA GLY A 130 -20.75 3.10 0.05
C GLY A 130 -19.86 1.94 0.43
N TRP A 131 -18.64 1.88 -0.10
CA TRP A 131 -17.65 0.86 0.23
C TRP A 131 -17.28 0.84 1.71
N ALA A 132 -16.92 1.99 2.32
CA ALA A 132 -16.57 2.04 3.74
C ALA A 132 -17.71 1.56 4.64
N ARG A 133 -18.94 1.99 4.35
CA ARG A 133 -20.14 1.59 5.10
C ARG A 133 -20.48 0.11 4.87
N GLY A 134 -20.36 -0.35 3.64
CA GLY A 134 -20.61 -1.75 3.25
C GLY A 134 -19.63 -2.69 3.95
N ILE A 135 -18.33 -2.39 3.94
CA ILE A 135 -17.30 -3.17 4.63
C ILE A 135 -17.57 -3.23 6.14
N GLN A 136 -17.92 -2.10 6.78
CA GLN A 136 -18.27 -2.07 8.20
C GLN A 136 -19.51 -2.92 8.49
N LYS A 137 -20.58 -2.74 7.70
CA LYS A 137 -21.84 -3.48 7.86
C LYS A 137 -21.65 -5.00 7.69
N SER A 138 -20.71 -5.39 6.84
CA SER A 138 -20.34 -6.79 6.61
C SER A 138 -19.46 -7.39 7.72
N GLY A 139 -19.20 -6.65 8.81
CA GLY A 139 -18.52 -7.17 10.00
C GLY A 139 -16.99 -7.18 9.91
N TYR A 140 -16.37 -6.35 9.06
CA TYR A 140 -14.93 -6.21 9.03
C TYR A 140 -14.35 -5.73 10.36
N ALA A 141 -15.01 -4.75 10.97
CA ALA A 141 -14.62 -4.18 12.26
C ALA A 141 -15.80 -4.17 13.23
N SER A 142 -15.53 -4.38 14.53
CA SER A 142 -16.53 -4.33 15.59
C SER A 142 -16.95 -2.91 15.98
N SER A 143 -16.12 -1.92 15.71
CA SER A 143 -16.38 -0.53 16.03
C SER A 143 -17.42 0.10 15.11
N LYS A 144 -18.49 0.64 15.68
CA LYS A 144 -19.52 1.39 14.95
C LYS A 144 -18.99 2.70 14.34
N LYS A 145 -17.82 3.18 14.76
CA LYS A 145 -17.18 4.41 14.27
C LYS A 145 -16.16 4.15 13.17
N TRP A 146 -15.89 2.88 12.82
CA TRP A 146 -14.82 2.50 11.92
C TRP A 146 -14.95 3.16 10.54
N ALA A 147 -16.10 3.04 9.87
CA ALA A 147 -16.30 3.66 8.57
C ALA A 147 -16.11 5.19 8.61
N ALA A 148 -16.62 5.87 9.64
CA ALA A 148 -16.44 7.31 9.81
C ALA A 148 -14.96 7.68 9.98
N GLN A 149 -14.17 6.86 10.67
CA GLN A 149 -12.74 7.07 10.87
C GLN A 149 -11.96 6.88 9.56
N VAL A 150 -12.27 5.83 8.79
CA VAL A 150 -11.68 5.59 7.46
C VAL A 150 -12.05 6.72 6.50
N LEU A 151 -13.35 7.10 6.43
CA LEU A 151 -13.80 8.22 5.59
C LEU A 151 -13.12 9.53 5.97
N GLY A 152 -12.94 9.81 7.26
CA GLY A 152 -12.21 11.00 7.71
C GLY A 152 -10.76 11.04 7.23
N LEU A 153 -10.08 9.89 7.10
CA LEU A 153 -8.75 9.83 6.50
C LEU A 153 -8.80 10.07 4.98
N ILE A 154 -9.76 9.44 4.29
CA ILE A 154 -9.94 9.58 2.84
C ILE A 154 -10.16 11.06 2.49
N GLU A 155 -11.06 11.73 3.21
CA GLU A 155 -11.37 13.16 3.00
C GLU A 155 -10.18 14.05 3.34
N LYS A 156 -9.57 13.86 4.51
CA LYS A 156 -8.45 14.68 4.99
C LYS A 156 -7.27 14.69 4.03
N TYR A 157 -6.96 13.54 3.46
CA TYR A 157 -5.81 13.36 2.57
C TYR A 157 -6.20 13.29 1.09
N LYS A 158 -7.49 13.52 0.77
CA LYS A 158 -8.04 13.50 -0.60
C LYS A 158 -7.69 12.22 -1.36
N LEU A 159 -7.74 11.08 -0.66
CA LEU A 159 -7.35 9.80 -1.24
C LEU A 159 -8.25 9.40 -2.42
N TYR A 160 -9.48 9.91 -2.48
CA TYR A 160 -10.41 9.70 -3.59
C TYR A 160 -9.87 10.19 -4.96
N ASN A 161 -8.82 11.02 -4.98
CA ASN A 161 -8.16 11.39 -6.22
C ASN A 161 -7.47 10.19 -6.90
N PHE A 162 -7.14 9.14 -6.14
CA PHE A 162 -6.54 7.92 -6.67
C PHE A 162 -7.57 6.95 -7.25
N ASP A 163 -8.87 7.20 -7.03
CA ASP A 163 -9.96 6.37 -7.58
C ASP A 163 -10.26 6.70 -9.05
N GLN A 164 -9.69 7.79 -9.57
CA GLN A 164 -9.88 8.20 -10.95
C GLN A 164 -9.08 7.29 -11.91
N PRO A 165 -9.61 7.02 -13.12
CA PRO A 165 -8.84 6.34 -14.14
C PRO A 165 -7.52 7.10 -14.34
N GLN A 166 -6.39 6.39 -14.20
CA GLN A 166 -5.11 6.99 -14.54
C GLN A 166 -5.16 7.34 -16.04
N GLN A 167 -5.10 8.61 -16.37
CA GLN A 167 -4.85 9.02 -17.76
C GLN A 167 -3.45 8.48 -18.08
N THR A 168 -3.41 7.34 -18.76
CA THR A 168 -2.16 6.88 -19.40
C THR A 168 -1.74 8.03 -20.30
N ALA A 169 -0.53 8.56 -20.06
CA ALA A 169 0.02 9.56 -20.97
C ALA A 169 -0.16 9.02 -22.41
N PRO A 170 -0.62 9.86 -23.35
CA PRO A 170 -0.79 9.41 -24.73
C PRO A 170 0.53 8.75 -25.18
N PRO A 171 0.48 7.65 -25.92
CA PRO A 171 1.69 6.99 -26.41
C PRO A 171 2.58 8.06 -27.06
N VAL A 172 3.83 8.14 -26.63
CA VAL A 172 4.82 9.01 -27.29
C VAL A 172 4.93 8.48 -28.71
N ILE A 173 4.29 9.18 -29.66
CA ILE A 173 4.44 8.88 -31.08
C ILE A 173 5.85 9.34 -31.42
N THR A 174 6.81 8.42 -31.38
CA THR A 174 8.13 8.65 -31.96
C THR A 174 7.91 8.95 -33.44
N PRO A 175 8.43 10.07 -33.96
CA PRO A 175 8.33 10.36 -35.39
C PRO A 175 8.95 9.17 -36.15
N VAL A 176 8.15 8.54 -37.01
CA VAL A 176 8.65 7.53 -37.93
C VAL A 176 9.62 8.26 -38.87
N ASP A 177 10.87 7.81 -38.86
CA ASP A 177 11.89 8.31 -39.77
C ASP A 177 11.46 8.09 -41.22
N GLN A 178 11.07 9.18 -41.89
CA GLN A 178 10.61 9.15 -43.31
C GLN A 178 11.75 8.99 -44.28
N SER A 179 12.97 8.69 -43.84
CA SER A 179 14.17 8.60 -44.71
C SER A 179 14.29 7.31 -45.54
N LEU A 180 13.33 6.37 -45.42
CA LEU A 180 13.38 5.07 -46.11
C LEU A 180 12.41 4.88 -47.31
N GLN A 181 11.69 5.92 -47.74
CA GLN A 181 10.97 5.82 -48.99
C GLN A 181 11.79 6.35 -50.15
N LYS A 182 12.67 5.50 -50.70
CA LYS A 182 13.21 5.68 -52.07
C LYS A 182 12.15 5.33 -53.09
N PRO A 183 11.81 6.21 -54.06
CA PRO A 183 10.94 5.85 -55.16
C PRO A 183 11.65 4.84 -56.06
N GLN A 184 11.09 3.66 -56.23
CA GLN A 184 11.45 2.79 -57.33
C GLN A 184 10.90 3.40 -58.62
N MET A 185 11.81 3.91 -59.46
CA MET A 185 11.49 4.28 -60.83
C MET A 185 11.13 3.01 -61.59
N ALA A 186 9.93 2.99 -62.17
CA ALA A 186 9.53 2.01 -63.15
C ALA A 186 10.29 2.29 -64.45
N ASN A 187 11.07 1.33 -64.92
CA ASN A 187 11.51 1.27 -66.32
C ASN A 187 10.54 0.44 -67.11
N ASN A 188 9.77 1.13 -67.91
CA ASN A 188 9.08 0.53 -69.07
C ASN A 188 10.05 0.57 -70.24
N GLN A 189 10.36 -0.60 -70.80
CA GLN A 189 10.52 -0.88 -72.24
C GLN A 189 10.06 -2.29 -72.54
#